data_b7fca8f655133bd14a587f7a09248143
#
_entry.id   b7fca8f655133bd14a587f7a09248143
#
_cell.length_a   1.000
_cell.length_b   1.000
_cell.length_c   1.000
_cell.angle_alpha   90.00
_cell.angle_beta   90.00
_cell.angle_gamma   90.00
#
_symmetry.space_group_name_H-M   'P 1'
#
loop_
_entity.id
_entity.type
_entity.pdbx_description
1 polymer ?
#
loop_
_entity_poly.entity_id
_entity_poly.type
_entity_poly.pdbx_seq_one_letter_code
_entity_poly.pdbx_strand_id
1 'polypeptide(L)'
;MARPVAPPLRSTSQNCGMDEGLAPVAATLSLLQAHRLLEVALDRRLLAATGLSLSAAEVMVRLGAVSGGRAGMLDLVEATCLTRSGVSRIVDRLERRQLALRRISSEDRRLTFVELTDTGRDLMWELLASLQVAVEEAFARFLSDADISSLADKLDKLVAGIRGAEQAAPLPSLRGGGGPRAKGVAVG
;
A
#
# COMPACT_ATOMS: atom_id res chain seq x y z
N MET A 1 13.58 20.73 19.19
CA MET A 1 12.39 20.73 20.08
C MET A 1 11.42 19.68 19.53
N ALA A 2 11.36 18.54 20.18
CA ALA A 2 10.46 17.44 19.80
C ALA A 2 9.04 17.75 20.30
N ARG A 3 8.04 17.65 19.42
CA ARG A 3 6.60 17.77 19.79
C ARG A 3 6.23 16.57 20.67
N PRO A 4 5.48 16.78 21.75
CA PRO A 4 5.06 15.67 22.61
C PRO A 4 4.12 14.74 21.83
N VAL A 5 4.44 13.44 21.88
CA VAL A 5 3.57 12.37 21.40
C VAL A 5 2.37 12.31 22.33
N ALA A 6 1.17 12.39 21.75
CA ALA A 6 -0.07 12.25 22.52
C ALA A 6 -0.08 10.87 23.22
N PRO A 7 -0.52 10.78 24.48
CA PRO A 7 -0.58 9.52 25.20
C PRO A 7 -1.57 8.56 24.52
N PRO A 8 -1.31 7.25 24.57
CA PRO A 8 -2.26 6.27 24.07
C PRO A 8 -3.58 6.36 24.82
N LEU A 9 -4.68 6.29 24.08
CA LEU A 9 -6.02 6.19 24.66
C LEU A 9 -6.04 4.95 25.58
N ARG A 10 -6.16 5.18 26.87
CA ARG A 10 -6.25 4.12 27.87
C ARG A 10 -7.47 3.26 27.57
N SER A 11 -7.27 1.95 27.42
CA SER A 11 -8.36 0.98 27.43
C SER A 11 -8.99 0.98 28.82
N THR A 12 -10.09 1.68 28.99
CA THR A 12 -10.96 1.55 30.15
C THR A 12 -11.87 0.34 29.91
N SER A 13 -11.42 -0.80 30.42
CA SER A 13 -12.27 -1.99 30.58
C SER A 13 -13.32 -1.73 31.62
N GLN A 14 -14.48 -1.25 31.22
CA GLN A 14 -15.76 -1.37 31.89
C GLN A 14 -16.83 -0.66 31.06
N ASN A 15 -17.50 -1.39 30.15
CA ASN A 15 -18.90 -1.10 29.90
C ASN A 15 -19.63 -2.28 29.25
N CYS A 16 -20.79 -2.54 29.82
CA CYS A 16 -21.77 -3.56 29.57
C CYS A 16 -22.35 -3.47 28.13
N GLY A 17 -22.38 -4.59 27.38
CA GLY A 17 -23.39 -4.85 26.34
C GLY A 17 -23.30 -4.08 25.00
N MET A 18 -22.61 -2.96 24.92
CA MET A 18 -22.41 -2.21 23.66
C MET A 18 -21.08 -2.50 22.99
N ASP A 19 -20.22 -3.28 23.63
CA ASP A 19 -18.81 -3.46 23.23
C ASP A 19 -18.62 -4.48 22.10
N GLU A 20 -19.48 -5.50 21.99
CA GLU A 20 -19.33 -6.55 20.97
C GLU A 20 -19.59 -6.03 19.55
N GLY A 21 -20.49 -5.07 19.38
CA GLY A 21 -20.78 -4.47 18.07
C GLY A 21 -19.74 -3.48 17.57
N LEU A 22 -18.94 -2.87 18.46
CA LEU A 22 -17.94 -1.86 18.12
C LEU A 22 -16.52 -2.42 17.96
N ALA A 23 -16.26 -3.64 18.40
CA ALA A 23 -14.95 -4.26 18.30
C ALA A 23 -14.39 -4.29 16.87
N PRO A 24 -15.15 -4.63 15.81
CA PRO A 24 -14.66 -4.57 14.43
C PRO A 24 -14.29 -3.14 13.99
N VAL A 25 -15.07 -2.14 14.42
CA VAL A 25 -14.78 -0.73 14.12
C VAL A 25 -13.48 -0.29 14.79
N ALA A 26 -13.32 -0.60 16.08
CA ALA A 26 -12.11 -0.28 16.83
C ALA A 26 -10.86 -0.96 16.21
N ALA A 27 -10.97 -2.24 15.86
CA ALA A 27 -9.90 -2.97 15.21
C ALA A 27 -9.54 -2.35 13.84
N THR A 28 -10.53 -1.96 13.04
CA THR A 28 -10.31 -1.30 11.75
C THR A 28 -9.60 0.04 11.92
N LEU A 29 -10.03 0.87 12.88
CA LEU A 29 -9.37 2.16 13.15
C LEU A 29 -7.94 1.98 13.62
N SER A 30 -7.67 0.99 14.48
CA SER A 30 -6.32 0.65 14.93
C SER A 30 -5.44 0.17 13.78
N LEU A 31 -5.97 -0.66 12.89
CA LEU A 31 -5.26 -1.11 11.68
C LEU A 31 -4.89 0.06 10.77
N LEU A 32 -5.84 0.98 10.51
CA LEU A 32 -5.60 2.17 9.70
C LEU A 32 -4.58 3.11 10.36
N GLN A 33 -4.60 3.24 11.67
CA GLN A 33 -3.60 4.03 12.41
C GLN A 33 -2.22 3.40 12.33
N ALA A 34 -2.11 2.09 12.58
CA ALA A 34 -0.86 1.35 12.50
C ALA A 34 -0.26 1.43 11.09
N HIS A 35 -1.08 1.23 10.05
CA HIS A 35 -0.66 1.36 8.65
C HIS A 35 -0.03 2.73 8.37
N ARG A 36 -0.69 3.84 8.75
CA ARG A 36 -0.15 5.19 8.51
C ARG A 36 1.16 5.46 9.23
N LEU A 37 1.28 4.98 10.48
CA LEU A 37 2.52 5.15 11.25
C LEU A 37 3.68 4.35 10.66
N LEU A 38 3.41 3.11 10.25
CA LEU A 38 4.39 2.25 9.58
C LEU A 38 4.81 2.84 8.23
N GLU A 39 3.85 3.25 7.40
CA GLU A 39 4.13 3.88 6.10
C GLU A 39 5.10 5.06 6.26
N VAL A 40 4.83 5.99 7.17
CA VAL A 40 5.70 7.15 7.43
C VAL A 40 7.07 6.74 7.93
N ALA A 41 7.15 5.76 8.83
CA ALA A 41 8.41 5.31 9.40
C ALA A 41 9.30 4.62 8.36
N LEU A 42 8.72 3.71 7.57
CA LEU A 42 9.40 2.97 6.51
C LEU A 42 9.81 3.88 5.35
N ASP A 43 8.90 4.76 4.90
CA ASP A 43 9.17 5.72 3.81
C ASP A 43 10.36 6.61 4.15
N ARG A 44 10.39 7.20 5.34
CA ARG A 44 11.50 8.04 5.80
C ARG A 44 12.85 7.30 5.80
N ARG A 45 12.86 6.04 6.24
CA ARG A 45 14.08 5.21 6.26
C ARG A 45 14.56 4.88 4.86
N LEU A 46 13.67 4.43 4.01
CA LEU A 46 13.99 4.06 2.63
C LEU A 46 14.47 5.26 1.81
N LEU A 47 13.81 6.42 1.96
CA LEU A 47 14.25 7.66 1.33
C LEU A 47 15.66 8.05 1.75
N ALA A 48 15.99 7.93 3.04
CA ALA A 48 17.33 8.25 3.54
C ALA A 48 18.41 7.27 3.05
N ALA A 49 18.08 5.98 2.94
CA ALA A 49 19.04 4.95 2.56
C ALA A 49 19.21 4.81 1.05
N THR A 50 18.14 4.88 0.26
CA THR A 50 18.12 4.55 -1.17
C THR A 50 17.63 5.68 -2.08
N GLY A 51 17.07 6.73 -1.50
CA GLY A 51 16.40 7.80 -2.24
C GLY A 51 15.10 7.36 -2.94
N LEU A 52 14.52 6.22 -2.51
CA LEU A 52 13.25 5.69 -3.01
C LEU A 52 12.17 5.76 -1.93
N SER A 53 10.96 6.10 -2.33
CA SER A 53 9.78 6.00 -1.46
C SER A 53 9.40 4.55 -1.21
N LEU A 54 8.64 4.29 -0.14
CA LEU A 54 8.12 2.96 0.17
C LEU A 54 7.33 2.36 -1.01
N SER A 55 6.47 3.16 -1.65
CA SER A 55 5.71 2.69 -2.82
C SER A 55 6.60 2.34 -4.02
N ALA A 56 7.70 3.08 -4.24
CA ALA A 56 8.66 2.74 -5.29
C ALA A 56 9.46 1.48 -4.94
N ALA A 57 9.81 1.32 -3.67
CA ALA A 57 10.44 0.12 -3.14
C ALA A 57 9.55 -1.11 -3.35
N GLU A 58 8.26 -1.00 -3.03
CA GLU A 58 7.28 -2.06 -3.22
C GLU A 58 7.19 -2.49 -4.70
N VAL A 59 7.09 -1.55 -5.62
CA VAL A 59 7.09 -1.86 -7.07
C VAL A 59 8.37 -2.59 -7.47
N MET A 60 9.55 -2.16 -7.02
CA MET A 60 10.81 -2.81 -7.34
C MET A 60 10.90 -4.23 -6.78
N VAL A 61 10.48 -4.44 -5.53
CA VAL A 61 10.45 -5.77 -4.91
C VAL A 61 9.50 -6.71 -5.65
N ARG A 62 8.31 -6.21 -6.05
CA ARG A 62 7.36 -7.00 -6.85
C ARG A 62 7.95 -7.37 -8.21
N LEU A 63 8.62 -6.44 -8.90
CA LEU A 63 9.31 -6.75 -10.15
C LEU A 63 10.41 -7.82 -9.98
N GLY A 64 11.20 -7.72 -8.93
CA GLY A 64 12.27 -8.69 -8.67
C GLY A 64 11.75 -10.09 -8.28
N ALA A 65 10.56 -10.18 -7.69
CA ALA A 65 9.95 -11.44 -7.26
C ALA A 65 9.30 -12.23 -8.43
N VAL A 66 9.03 -11.58 -9.56
CA VAL A 66 8.38 -12.24 -10.71
C VAL A 66 9.40 -13.09 -11.46
N SER A 67 9.03 -14.34 -11.78
CA SER A 67 9.81 -15.22 -12.63
C SER A 67 10.07 -14.55 -14.00
N GLY A 68 11.34 -14.44 -14.40
CA GLY A 68 11.75 -13.71 -15.60
C GLY A 68 11.95 -12.22 -15.41
N GLY A 69 11.78 -11.67 -14.18
CA GLY A 69 12.14 -10.28 -13.82
C GLY A 69 11.31 -9.20 -14.50
N ARG A 70 10.14 -9.53 -15.07
CA ARG A 70 9.24 -8.58 -15.74
C ARG A 70 7.80 -8.78 -15.34
N ALA A 71 7.06 -7.70 -15.16
CA ALA A 71 5.63 -7.73 -14.83
C ALA A 71 4.85 -6.79 -15.75
N GLY A 72 3.59 -7.14 -16.03
CA GLY A 72 2.67 -6.24 -16.71
C GLY A 72 2.28 -5.05 -15.82
N MET A 73 1.91 -3.93 -16.46
CA MET A 73 1.46 -2.75 -15.69
C MET A 73 0.21 -3.03 -14.85
N LEU A 74 -0.69 -3.91 -15.30
CA LEU A 74 -1.88 -4.31 -14.55
C LEU A 74 -1.51 -5.18 -13.35
N ASP A 75 -0.59 -6.14 -13.55
CA ASP A 75 -0.13 -7.03 -12.49
C ASP A 75 0.51 -6.22 -11.34
N LEU A 76 1.26 -5.16 -11.66
CA LEU A 76 1.82 -4.25 -10.66
C LEU A 76 0.74 -3.48 -9.89
N VAL A 77 -0.31 -3.03 -10.57
CA VAL A 77 -1.45 -2.34 -9.92
C VAL A 77 -2.14 -3.29 -8.94
N GLU A 78 -2.42 -4.52 -9.35
CA GLU A 78 -3.06 -5.52 -8.50
C GLU A 78 -2.19 -5.94 -7.32
N ALA A 79 -0.88 -6.12 -7.56
CA ALA A 79 0.05 -6.56 -6.52
C ALA A 79 0.34 -5.49 -5.46
N THR A 80 0.30 -4.20 -5.83
CA THR A 80 0.64 -3.08 -4.92
C THR A 80 -0.59 -2.37 -4.33
N CYS A 81 -1.80 -2.69 -4.81
CA CYS A 81 -3.02 -1.96 -4.46
C CYS A 81 -2.94 -0.44 -4.73
N LEU A 82 -2.00 -0.01 -5.57
CA LEU A 82 -1.87 1.38 -6.00
C LEU A 82 -2.78 1.67 -7.19
N THR A 83 -3.08 2.94 -7.42
CA THR A 83 -3.81 3.34 -8.62
C THR A 83 -2.95 3.16 -9.88
N ARG A 84 -3.57 2.93 -11.04
CA ARG A 84 -2.87 2.82 -12.32
C ARG A 84 -1.96 4.04 -12.60
N SER A 85 -2.46 5.24 -12.31
CA SER A 85 -1.68 6.47 -12.43
C SER A 85 -0.53 6.54 -11.42
N GLY A 86 -0.72 6.01 -10.21
CA GLY A 86 0.31 5.90 -9.18
C GLY A 86 1.47 5.01 -9.65
N VAL A 87 1.15 3.78 -10.09
CA VAL A 87 2.15 2.85 -10.64
C VAL A 87 2.88 3.45 -11.84
N SER A 88 2.15 4.09 -12.79
CA SER A 88 2.77 4.73 -13.94
C SER A 88 3.79 5.79 -13.54
N ARG A 89 3.45 6.68 -12.60
CA ARG A 89 4.38 7.72 -12.11
C ARG A 89 5.61 7.14 -11.41
N ILE A 90 5.43 6.03 -10.69
CA ILE A 90 6.56 5.33 -10.06
C ILE A 90 7.48 4.76 -11.13
N VAL A 91 6.93 4.03 -12.11
CA VAL A 91 7.71 3.46 -13.22
C VAL A 91 8.43 4.56 -14.01
N ASP A 92 7.76 5.68 -14.33
CA ASP A 92 8.40 6.84 -14.99
C ASP A 92 9.61 7.38 -14.20
N ARG A 93 9.52 7.37 -12.86
CA ARG A 93 10.62 7.79 -11.98
C ARG A 93 11.76 6.77 -11.98
N LEU A 94 11.44 5.47 -11.94
CA LEU A 94 12.42 4.41 -12.00
C LEU A 94 13.15 4.40 -13.36
N GLU A 95 12.45 4.62 -14.48
CA GLU A 95 13.04 4.76 -15.81
C GLU A 95 14.00 5.95 -15.90
N ARG A 96 13.59 7.12 -15.39
CA ARG A 96 14.48 8.30 -15.34
C ARG A 96 15.75 8.08 -14.53
N ARG A 97 15.71 7.20 -13.54
CA ARG A 97 16.87 6.77 -12.74
C ARG A 97 17.60 5.56 -13.34
N GLN A 98 17.18 5.08 -14.51
CA GLN A 98 17.73 3.89 -15.16
C GLN A 98 17.65 2.61 -14.31
N LEU A 99 16.64 2.51 -13.42
CA LEU A 99 16.41 1.36 -12.53
C LEU A 99 15.44 0.34 -13.12
N ALA A 100 14.58 0.79 -14.03
CA ALA A 100 13.61 -0.04 -14.73
C ALA A 100 13.48 0.40 -16.19
N LEU A 101 12.94 -0.47 -17.03
CA LEU A 101 12.66 -0.24 -18.44
C LEU A 101 11.25 -0.72 -18.77
N ARG A 102 10.54 0.05 -19.61
CA ARG A 102 9.32 -0.44 -20.27
C ARG A 102 9.68 -1.20 -21.55
N ARG A 103 9.05 -2.36 -21.73
CA ARG A 103 9.14 -3.17 -22.94
C ARG A 103 7.76 -3.39 -23.51
N ILE A 104 7.58 -3.10 -24.78
CA ILE A 104 6.36 -3.46 -25.51
C ILE A 104 6.48 -4.93 -25.89
N SER A 105 5.40 -5.70 -25.70
CA SER A 105 5.37 -7.09 -26.12
C SER A 105 5.59 -7.21 -27.64
N SER A 106 6.40 -8.19 -28.04
CA SER A 106 6.56 -8.54 -29.47
C SER A 106 5.32 -9.23 -30.05
N GLU A 107 4.52 -9.88 -29.18
CA GLU A 107 3.32 -10.65 -29.56
C GLU A 107 2.07 -9.77 -29.59
N ASP A 108 1.92 -8.85 -28.63
CA ASP A 108 0.81 -7.89 -28.57
C ASP A 108 1.33 -6.51 -28.18
N ARG A 109 1.34 -5.57 -29.13
CA ARG A 109 1.79 -4.19 -28.93
C ARG A 109 0.95 -3.40 -27.91
N ARG A 110 -0.20 -3.92 -27.47
CA ARG A 110 -1.03 -3.33 -26.42
C ARG A 110 -0.51 -3.65 -25.03
N LEU A 111 0.32 -4.69 -24.90
CA LEU A 111 0.89 -5.12 -23.65
C LEU A 111 2.24 -4.45 -23.44
N THR A 112 2.35 -3.77 -22.30
CA THR A 112 3.60 -3.17 -21.83
C THR A 112 4.03 -3.86 -20.56
N PHE A 113 5.24 -4.39 -20.57
CA PHE A 113 5.91 -4.95 -19.41
C PHE A 113 6.91 -3.95 -18.84
N VAL A 114 7.17 -4.08 -17.55
CA VAL A 114 8.23 -3.38 -16.85
C VAL A 114 9.23 -4.42 -16.36
N GLU A 115 10.50 -4.15 -16.53
CA GLU A 115 11.61 -5.00 -16.05
C GLU A 115 12.64 -4.16 -15.33
N LEU A 116 13.33 -4.73 -14.32
CA LEU A 116 14.45 -4.09 -13.67
C LEU A 116 15.69 -4.16 -14.58
N THR A 117 16.45 -3.08 -14.62
CA THR A 117 17.82 -3.09 -15.17
C THR A 117 18.76 -3.83 -14.20
N ASP A 118 20.02 -4.08 -14.63
CA ASP A 118 21.03 -4.62 -13.71
C ASP A 118 21.25 -3.70 -12.52
N THR A 119 21.40 -2.40 -12.76
CA THR A 119 21.47 -1.39 -11.69
C THR A 119 20.24 -1.38 -10.80
N GLY A 120 19.05 -1.60 -11.39
CA GLY A 120 17.82 -1.71 -10.62
C GLY A 120 17.79 -2.97 -9.75
N ARG A 121 18.34 -4.09 -10.22
CA ARG A 121 18.47 -5.33 -9.42
C ARG A 121 19.44 -5.15 -8.26
N ASP A 122 20.58 -4.52 -8.50
CA ASP A 122 21.57 -4.26 -7.45
C ASP A 122 20.97 -3.37 -6.35
N LEU A 123 20.34 -2.26 -6.75
CA LEU A 123 19.67 -1.37 -5.79
C LEU A 123 18.51 -2.06 -5.06
N MET A 124 17.82 -3.00 -5.68
CA MET A 124 16.74 -3.77 -5.03
C MET A 124 17.29 -4.59 -3.84
N TRP A 125 18.47 -5.17 -3.96
CA TRP A 125 19.09 -5.91 -2.83
C TRP A 125 19.47 -4.99 -1.68
N GLU A 126 20.04 -3.81 -1.97
CA GLU A 126 20.31 -2.79 -0.94
C GLU A 126 19.02 -2.31 -0.27
N LEU A 127 17.97 -2.15 -1.07
CA LEU A 127 16.66 -1.74 -0.59
C LEU A 127 16.04 -2.81 0.32
N LEU A 128 16.14 -4.10 -0.02
CA LEU A 128 15.65 -5.19 0.82
C LEU A 128 16.38 -5.22 2.17
N ALA A 129 17.70 -5.05 2.19
CA ALA A 129 18.47 -4.97 3.42
C ALA A 129 18.04 -3.77 4.28
N SER A 130 17.86 -2.60 3.67
CA SER A 130 17.37 -1.39 4.36
C SER A 130 15.94 -1.55 4.87
N LEU A 131 15.08 -2.20 4.10
CA LEU A 131 13.70 -2.48 4.49
C LEU A 131 13.64 -3.43 5.67
N GLN A 132 14.47 -4.48 5.69
CA GLN A 132 14.54 -5.43 6.81
C GLN A 132 14.88 -4.71 8.12
N VAL A 133 15.88 -3.84 8.14
CA VAL A 133 16.23 -3.03 9.31
C VAL A 133 15.08 -2.09 9.71
N ALA A 134 14.46 -1.44 8.74
CA ALA A 134 13.36 -0.52 9.00
C ALA A 134 12.13 -1.23 9.59
N VAL A 135 11.81 -2.44 9.09
CA VAL A 135 10.71 -3.27 9.61
C VAL A 135 11.01 -3.75 11.02
N GLU A 136 12.24 -4.21 11.29
CA GLU A 136 12.64 -4.61 12.63
C GLU A 136 12.45 -3.48 13.64
N GLU A 137 12.90 -2.28 13.32
CA GLU A 137 12.80 -1.13 14.23
C GLU A 137 11.39 -0.55 14.36
N ALA A 138 10.60 -0.57 13.28
CA ALA A 138 9.29 0.08 13.27
C ALA A 138 8.14 -0.88 13.64
N PHE A 139 8.35 -2.19 13.52
CA PHE A 139 7.28 -3.17 13.63
C PHE A 139 7.69 -4.39 14.47
N ALA A 140 8.66 -5.20 14.02
CA ALA A 140 8.94 -6.50 14.59
C ALA A 140 9.37 -6.44 16.07
N ARG A 141 10.14 -5.44 16.46
CA ARG A 141 10.58 -5.24 17.87
C ARG A 141 9.44 -5.10 18.89
N PHE A 142 8.21 -4.84 18.47
CA PHE A 142 7.06 -4.63 19.35
C PHE A 142 6.17 -5.86 19.50
N LEU A 143 6.44 -6.92 18.76
CA LEU A 143 5.64 -8.13 18.67
C LEU A 143 6.51 -9.37 18.85
N SER A 144 5.95 -10.43 19.42
CA SER A 144 6.61 -11.74 19.40
C SER A 144 6.48 -12.41 18.02
N ASP A 145 7.33 -13.40 17.72
CA ASP A 145 7.22 -14.17 16.46
C ASP A 145 5.85 -14.83 16.30
N ALA A 146 5.24 -15.27 17.40
CA ALA A 146 3.90 -15.84 17.41
C ALA A 146 2.84 -14.79 17.05
N ASP A 147 2.96 -13.56 17.56
CA ASP A 147 2.06 -12.45 17.23
C ASP A 147 2.20 -12.05 15.75
N ILE A 148 3.44 -11.98 15.25
CA ILE A 148 3.74 -11.66 13.85
C ILE A 148 3.09 -12.70 12.93
N SER A 149 3.30 -13.99 13.20
CA SER A 149 2.69 -15.08 12.41
C SER A 149 1.17 -15.04 12.46
N SER A 150 0.59 -14.85 13.66
CA SER A 150 -0.86 -14.74 13.83
C SER A 150 -1.44 -13.53 13.11
N LEU A 151 -0.74 -12.40 13.13
CA LEU A 151 -1.15 -11.17 12.44
C LEU A 151 -1.08 -11.36 10.93
N ALA A 152 -0.02 -11.98 10.39
CA ALA A 152 0.12 -12.28 8.97
C ALA A 152 -1.06 -13.12 8.47
N ASP A 153 -1.38 -14.24 9.14
CA ASP A 153 -2.52 -15.11 8.80
C ASP A 153 -3.86 -14.36 8.78
N LYS A 154 -4.06 -13.46 9.77
CA LYS A 154 -5.29 -12.66 9.86
C LYS A 154 -5.39 -11.62 8.76
N LEU A 155 -4.28 -10.97 8.42
CA LEU A 155 -4.22 -10.00 7.33
C LEU A 155 -4.43 -10.66 5.98
N ASP A 156 -3.85 -11.86 5.74
CA ASP A 156 -4.05 -12.61 4.50
C ASP A 156 -5.51 -13.01 4.31
N LYS A 157 -6.17 -13.49 5.37
CA LYS A 157 -7.61 -13.78 5.35
C LYS A 157 -8.45 -12.54 5.07
N LEU A 158 -8.09 -11.39 5.68
CA LEU A 158 -8.79 -10.12 5.45
C LEU A 158 -8.63 -9.66 4.00
N VAL A 159 -7.42 -9.68 3.45
CA VAL A 159 -7.12 -9.30 2.06
C VAL A 159 -7.87 -10.21 1.07
N ALA A 160 -7.84 -11.52 1.29
CA ALA A 160 -8.56 -12.48 0.45
C ALA A 160 -10.08 -12.24 0.49
N GLY A 161 -10.64 -11.98 1.67
CA GLY A 161 -12.06 -11.70 1.85
C GLY A 161 -12.51 -10.40 1.14
N ILE A 162 -11.74 -9.33 1.27
CA ILE A 162 -12.04 -8.05 0.62
C ILE A 162 -11.99 -8.20 -0.91
N ARG A 163 -10.93 -8.81 -1.45
CA ARG A 163 -10.79 -9.05 -2.90
C ARG A 163 -11.93 -9.92 -3.45
N GLY A 164 -12.30 -10.97 -2.74
CA GLY A 164 -13.42 -11.82 -3.12
C GLY A 164 -14.77 -11.09 -3.14
N ALA A 165 -15.01 -10.21 -2.17
CA ALA A 165 -16.21 -9.39 -2.10
C ALA A 165 -16.28 -8.34 -3.24
N GLU A 166 -15.15 -7.70 -3.60
CA GLU A 166 -15.07 -6.75 -4.71
C GLU A 166 -15.32 -7.42 -6.07
N GLN A 167 -14.88 -8.66 -6.25
CA GLN A 167 -15.15 -9.43 -7.47
C GLN A 167 -16.62 -9.87 -7.57
N ALA A 168 -17.26 -10.19 -6.44
CA ALA A 168 -18.66 -10.63 -6.38
C ALA A 168 -19.67 -9.47 -6.51
N ALA A 169 -19.32 -8.28 -6.05
CA ALA A 169 -20.16 -7.08 -6.11
C ALA A 169 -19.28 -5.86 -6.45
N PRO A 170 -19.06 -5.57 -7.74
CA PRO A 170 -18.34 -4.35 -8.11
C PRO A 170 -19.06 -3.16 -7.50
N LEU A 171 -18.35 -2.36 -6.70
CA LEU A 171 -18.89 -1.16 -6.08
C LEU A 171 -19.55 -0.27 -7.16
N PRO A 172 -20.76 0.26 -6.93
CA PRO A 172 -21.38 1.18 -7.86
C PRO A 172 -20.42 2.34 -8.08
N SER A 173 -20.03 2.58 -9.32
CA SER A 173 -19.16 3.70 -9.68
C SER A 173 -19.78 4.98 -9.12
N LEU A 174 -19.08 5.68 -8.25
CA LEU A 174 -19.40 7.04 -7.81
C LEU A 174 -19.21 7.99 -9.01
N ARG A 175 -19.99 7.76 -10.06
CA ARG A 175 -20.15 8.75 -11.14
C ARG A 175 -21.10 9.81 -10.62
N GLY A 176 -20.58 11.03 -10.55
CA GLY A 176 -21.16 12.28 -10.17
C GLY A 176 -22.68 12.35 -10.24
N GLY A 177 -23.31 12.40 -9.07
CA GLY A 177 -24.67 12.89 -8.95
C GLY A 177 -24.67 14.37 -9.30
N GLY A 178 -25.22 14.71 -10.47
CA GLY A 178 -25.59 16.08 -10.77
C GLY A 178 -26.56 16.56 -9.69
N GLY A 179 -26.13 17.50 -8.87
CA GLY A 179 -26.97 18.13 -7.87
C GLY A 179 -28.23 18.72 -8.52
N PRO A 180 -29.35 18.72 -7.82
CA PRO A 180 -30.59 19.29 -8.36
C PRO A 180 -30.38 20.78 -8.66
N ARG A 181 -30.64 21.18 -9.90
CA ARG A 181 -30.69 22.57 -10.29
C ARG A 181 -31.74 23.28 -9.43
N ALA A 182 -31.32 24.23 -8.63
CA ALA A 182 -32.20 25.13 -7.92
C ALA A 182 -33.11 25.84 -8.97
N LYS A 183 -34.39 25.56 -8.87
CA LYS A 183 -35.40 26.33 -9.63
C LYS A 183 -35.43 27.74 -9.04
N GLY A 184 -35.14 28.73 -9.87
CA GLY A 184 -35.23 30.14 -9.51
C GLY A 184 -36.66 30.49 -9.08
N VAL A 185 -36.74 31.07 -7.88
CA VAL A 185 -37.95 31.74 -7.41
C VAL A 185 -38.01 33.10 -8.09
N ALA A 186 -38.97 33.28 -8.98
CA ALA A 186 -39.32 34.58 -9.51
C ALA A 186 -40.02 35.38 -8.41
N VAL A 187 -39.49 36.53 -8.07
CA VAL A 187 -40.14 37.54 -7.23
C VAL A 187 -40.94 38.43 -8.20
N GLY A 188 -42.27 38.41 -8.03
CA GLY A 188 -43.17 39.37 -8.57
C GLY A 188 -43.46 40.49 -7.55
#